data_dba07f2364126ef0ac02f90bcea59560
#
_entry.id   dba07f2364126ef0ac02f90bcea59560
#
_cell.length_a   1.000
_cell.length_b   1.000
_cell.length_c   1.000
_cell.angle_alpha   90.00
_cell.angle_beta   90.00
_cell.angle_gamma   90.00
#
_symmetry.space_group_name_H-M   'P 1'
#
loop_
_entity.id
_entity.type
_entity.pdbx_description
1 polymer ?
#
loop_
_entity_poly.entity_id
_entity_poly.type
_entity_poly.pdbx_seq_one_letter_code
_entity_poly.pdbx_strand_id
1 'polypeptide(L)'
;MADSSTPKPTPANFPPLDALAHLPAWAVALSGGADSTALLIASASRWPDKTHAIHVHHGLQAAADGFAAHCEILCQQLHVPLVVVRVQAAHASGESPEDAARQARYLAFVEALQSNWGGAVKNIALGQHADDQVETLLLALSRGAGLPGLASMPSTLTRQGLTYH
;
A
#
# COMPACT_ATOMS: atom_id res chain seq x y z
N MET A 1 35.09 -23.74 -4.12
CA MET A 1 34.22 -22.67 -4.65
C MET A 1 32.82 -22.98 -4.16
N ALA A 2 32.34 -22.26 -3.14
CA ALA A 2 31.02 -22.47 -2.60
C ALA A 2 30.02 -21.70 -3.48
N ASP A 3 29.08 -22.42 -4.06
CA ASP A 3 27.97 -21.86 -4.83
C ASP A 3 27.02 -21.10 -3.89
N SER A 4 27.16 -19.78 -3.86
CA SER A 4 26.33 -18.89 -3.07
C SER A 4 25.09 -18.49 -3.87
N SER A 5 24.32 -19.47 -4.34
CA SER A 5 23.01 -19.21 -4.92
C SER A 5 21.98 -19.07 -3.81
N THR A 6 21.84 -17.86 -3.28
CA THR A 6 20.67 -17.51 -2.47
C THR A 6 19.43 -17.75 -3.35
N PRO A 7 18.48 -18.59 -2.94
CA PRO A 7 17.29 -18.85 -3.73
C PRO A 7 16.53 -17.54 -3.95
N LYS A 8 16.19 -17.26 -5.22
CA LYS A 8 15.35 -16.09 -5.54
C LYS A 8 14.03 -16.23 -4.79
N PRO A 9 13.55 -15.15 -4.14
CA PRO A 9 12.27 -15.18 -3.45
C PRO A 9 11.17 -15.53 -4.45
N THR A 10 10.44 -16.60 -4.16
CA THR A 10 9.22 -16.94 -4.89
C THR A 10 8.01 -16.35 -4.15
N PRO A 11 6.86 -16.09 -4.80
CA PRO A 11 5.66 -15.56 -4.14
C PRO A 11 5.25 -16.37 -2.91
N ALA A 12 5.46 -17.69 -2.93
CA ALA A 12 5.16 -18.58 -1.81
C ALA A 12 6.14 -18.45 -0.63
N ASN A 13 7.30 -17.82 -0.82
CA ASN A 13 8.38 -17.76 0.16
C ASN A 13 8.92 -16.33 0.32
N PHE A 14 8.03 -15.39 0.60
CA PHE A 14 8.35 -13.97 0.81
C PHE A 14 8.27 -13.64 2.32
N PRO A 15 9.40 -13.67 3.07
CA PRO A 15 9.41 -13.51 4.53
C PRO A 15 8.71 -12.25 5.05
N PRO A 16 8.77 -11.08 4.39
CA PRO A 16 8.07 -9.90 4.84
C PRO A 16 6.56 -10.07 5.00
N LEU A 17 5.95 -11.04 4.30
CA LEU A 17 4.52 -11.35 4.44
C LEU A 17 4.17 -12.10 5.72
N ASP A 18 5.13 -12.69 6.42
CA ASP A 18 4.85 -13.46 7.65
C ASP A 18 4.22 -12.58 8.74
N ALA A 19 4.49 -11.28 8.71
CA ALA A 19 3.85 -10.31 9.58
C ALA A 19 2.32 -10.23 9.38
N LEU A 20 1.81 -10.58 8.21
CA LEU A 20 0.38 -10.56 7.88
C LEU A 20 -0.33 -11.88 8.19
N ALA A 21 0.41 -12.97 8.40
CA ALA A 21 -0.13 -14.32 8.54
C ALA A 21 -1.20 -14.47 9.63
N HIS A 22 -1.03 -13.74 10.75
CA HIS A 22 -1.92 -13.78 11.91
C HIS A 22 -3.17 -12.90 11.75
N LEU A 23 -3.21 -12.04 10.73
CA LEU A 23 -4.34 -11.16 10.48
C LEU A 23 -5.53 -11.92 9.89
N PRO A 24 -6.77 -11.54 10.23
CA PRO A 24 -7.97 -12.17 9.68
C PRO A 24 -8.14 -11.86 8.19
N ALA A 25 -7.90 -10.62 7.79
CA ALA A 25 -7.93 -10.13 6.42
C ALA A 25 -7.19 -8.79 6.31
N TRP A 26 -6.74 -8.46 5.10
CA TRP A 26 -6.13 -7.17 4.78
C TRP A 26 -6.41 -6.75 3.33
N ALA A 27 -6.31 -5.47 3.06
CA ALA A 27 -6.33 -4.92 1.71
C ALA A 27 -4.92 -4.44 1.32
N VAL A 28 -4.43 -4.87 0.17
CA VAL A 28 -3.20 -4.33 -0.42
C VAL A 28 -3.51 -2.98 -1.07
N ALA A 29 -2.79 -1.93 -0.68
CA ALA A 29 -2.85 -0.64 -1.34
C ALA A 29 -2.15 -0.75 -2.70
N LEU A 30 -2.92 -1.01 -3.74
CA LEU A 30 -2.45 -1.32 -5.09
C LEU A 30 -2.32 -0.04 -5.91
N SER A 31 -1.10 0.45 -6.11
CA SER A 31 -0.84 1.63 -6.94
C SER A 31 -0.76 1.31 -8.44
N GLY A 32 -0.55 0.04 -8.79
CA GLY A 32 -0.23 -0.41 -10.14
C GLY A 32 1.28 -0.41 -10.44
N GLY A 33 2.12 0.04 -9.49
CA GLY A 33 3.57 -0.07 -9.55
C GLY A 33 4.08 -1.48 -9.20
N ALA A 34 5.36 -1.75 -9.48
CA ALA A 34 5.98 -3.07 -9.34
C ALA A 34 5.84 -3.65 -7.91
N ASP A 35 6.12 -2.85 -6.88
CA ASP A 35 6.17 -3.32 -5.49
C ASP A 35 4.79 -3.69 -4.96
N SER A 36 3.79 -2.83 -5.17
CA SER A 36 2.40 -3.11 -4.77
C SER A 36 1.82 -4.29 -5.54
N THR A 37 2.21 -4.46 -6.80
CA THR A 37 1.83 -5.61 -7.63
C THR A 37 2.45 -6.91 -7.11
N ALA A 38 3.75 -6.90 -6.79
CA ALA A 38 4.44 -8.05 -6.21
C ALA A 38 3.85 -8.44 -4.86
N LEU A 39 3.55 -7.46 -4.00
CA LEU A 39 2.90 -7.67 -2.71
C LEU A 39 1.52 -8.31 -2.89
N LEU A 40 0.72 -7.83 -3.84
CA LEU A 40 -0.60 -8.40 -4.12
C LEU A 40 -0.51 -9.85 -4.59
N ILE A 41 0.35 -10.13 -5.57
CA ILE A 41 0.54 -11.48 -6.12
C ILE A 41 0.98 -12.44 -5.01
N ALA A 42 1.97 -12.05 -4.20
CA ALA A 42 2.48 -12.87 -3.11
C ALA A 42 1.42 -13.12 -2.03
N SER A 43 0.64 -12.10 -1.66
CA SER A 43 -0.46 -12.19 -0.70
C SER A 43 -1.56 -13.12 -1.20
N ALA A 44 -2.04 -12.91 -2.43
CA ALA A 44 -3.12 -13.70 -3.03
C ALA A 44 -2.71 -15.18 -3.22
N SER A 45 -1.45 -15.43 -3.60
CA SER A 45 -0.94 -16.79 -3.75
C SER A 45 -0.90 -17.56 -2.42
N ARG A 46 -0.63 -16.86 -1.32
CA ARG A 46 -0.45 -17.50 -0.01
C ARG A 46 -1.73 -17.53 0.82
N TRP A 47 -2.57 -16.50 0.70
CA TRP A 47 -3.82 -16.35 1.46
C TRP A 47 -4.94 -15.77 0.59
N PRO A 48 -5.44 -16.51 -0.38
CA PRO A 48 -6.44 -16.01 -1.32
C PRO A 48 -7.71 -15.49 -0.61
N ASP A 49 -8.17 -16.19 0.42
CA ASP A 49 -9.40 -15.85 1.14
C ASP A 49 -9.26 -14.64 2.09
N LYS A 50 -8.03 -14.20 2.38
CA LYS A 50 -7.74 -13.07 3.28
C LYS A 50 -7.33 -11.80 2.53
N THR A 51 -6.95 -11.93 1.25
CA THR A 51 -6.37 -10.85 0.46
C THR A 51 -7.44 -10.09 -0.29
N HIS A 52 -7.46 -8.79 -0.10
CA HIS A 52 -8.27 -7.81 -0.81
C HIS A 52 -7.34 -6.77 -1.44
N ALA A 53 -7.84 -5.95 -2.33
CA ALA A 53 -7.08 -4.85 -2.94
C ALA A 53 -7.88 -3.56 -2.92
N ILE A 54 -7.16 -2.44 -2.75
CA ILE A 54 -7.72 -1.10 -2.87
C ILE A 54 -6.81 -0.25 -3.76
N HIS A 55 -7.38 0.34 -4.80
CA HIS A 55 -6.70 1.28 -5.69
C HIS A 55 -7.29 2.67 -5.51
N VAL A 56 -6.44 3.68 -5.26
CA VAL A 56 -6.86 5.07 -5.19
C VAL A 56 -6.52 5.77 -6.50
N HIS A 57 -7.56 6.19 -7.21
CA HIS A 57 -7.47 6.94 -8.45
C HIS A 57 -7.52 8.44 -8.16
N HIS A 58 -6.41 9.13 -8.35
CA HIS A 58 -6.27 10.54 -7.97
C HIS A 58 -6.84 11.54 -9.00
N GLY A 59 -7.29 11.10 -10.15
CA GLY A 59 -7.95 11.93 -11.17
C GLY A 59 -7.07 12.99 -11.87
N LEU A 60 -5.79 13.10 -11.50
CA LEU A 60 -4.92 14.20 -11.91
C LEU A 60 -4.20 13.99 -13.25
N GLN A 61 -4.20 12.79 -13.79
CA GLN A 61 -3.45 12.45 -15.02
C GLN A 61 -4.22 11.46 -15.88
N ALA A 62 -4.14 11.63 -17.20
CA ALA A 62 -4.71 10.66 -18.16
C ALA A 62 -4.15 9.22 -17.97
N ALA A 63 -2.94 9.09 -17.47
CA ALA A 63 -2.34 7.81 -17.12
C ALA A 63 -3.06 7.09 -15.94
N ALA A 64 -3.79 7.81 -15.10
CA ALA A 64 -4.46 7.24 -13.92
C ALA A 64 -5.55 6.23 -14.31
N ASP A 65 -6.26 6.47 -15.40
CA ASP A 65 -7.26 5.52 -15.92
C ASP A 65 -6.59 4.21 -16.41
N GLY A 66 -5.40 4.31 -17.02
CA GLY A 66 -4.61 3.15 -17.42
C GLY A 66 -4.14 2.31 -16.25
N PHE A 67 -3.72 2.93 -15.15
CA PHE A 67 -3.34 2.23 -13.92
C PHE A 67 -4.53 1.55 -13.26
N ALA A 68 -5.69 2.22 -13.20
CA ALA A 68 -6.91 1.62 -12.65
C ALA A 68 -7.32 0.38 -13.45
N ALA A 69 -7.37 0.49 -14.78
CA ALA A 69 -7.68 -0.64 -15.66
C ALA A 69 -6.69 -1.81 -15.49
N HIS A 70 -5.39 -1.52 -15.36
CA HIS A 70 -4.38 -2.53 -15.09
C HIS A 70 -4.63 -3.24 -13.74
N CYS A 71 -4.95 -2.49 -12.68
CA CYS A 71 -5.28 -3.04 -11.38
C CYS A 71 -6.52 -3.93 -11.42
N GLU A 72 -7.56 -3.51 -12.16
CA GLU A 72 -8.79 -4.29 -12.35
C GLU A 72 -8.52 -5.64 -13.03
N ILE A 73 -7.78 -5.62 -14.15
CA ILE A 73 -7.41 -6.84 -14.88
C ILE A 73 -6.59 -7.78 -14.00
N LEU A 74 -5.60 -7.26 -13.28
CA LEU A 74 -4.74 -8.05 -12.41
C LEU A 74 -5.55 -8.71 -11.28
N CYS A 75 -6.38 -7.94 -10.58
CA CYS A 75 -7.20 -8.45 -9.49
C CYS A 75 -8.23 -9.49 -9.99
N GLN A 76 -8.80 -9.30 -11.18
CA GLN A 76 -9.67 -10.27 -11.81
C GLN A 76 -8.94 -11.59 -12.10
N GLN A 77 -7.72 -11.54 -12.65
CA GLN A 77 -6.89 -12.73 -12.90
C GLN A 77 -6.51 -13.47 -11.61
N LEU A 78 -6.27 -12.73 -10.53
CA LEU A 78 -5.92 -13.29 -9.22
C LEU A 78 -7.13 -13.68 -8.37
N HIS A 79 -8.36 -13.43 -8.83
CA HIS A 79 -9.61 -13.61 -8.09
C HIS A 79 -9.63 -12.83 -6.75
N VAL A 80 -8.98 -11.66 -6.71
CA VAL A 80 -8.90 -10.79 -5.53
C VAL A 80 -9.99 -9.71 -5.61
N PRO A 81 -10.82 -9.54 -4.57
CA PRO A 81 -11.76 -8.44 -4.50
C PRO A 81 -11.04 -7.09 -4.53
N LEU A 82 -11.39 -6.22 -5.49
CA LEU A 82 -10.80 -4.90 -5.65
C LEU A 82 -11.86 -3.82 -5.46
N VAL A 83 -11.49 -2.77 -4.73
CA VAL A 83 -12.24 -1.50 -4.69
C VAL A 83 -11.38 -0.40 -5.30
N VAL A 84 -11.92 0.30 -6.30
CA VAL A 84 -11.31 1.49 -6.89
C VAL A 84 -12.01 2.71 -6.34
N VAL A 85 -11.26 3.57 -5.64
CA VAL A 85 -11.78 4.81 -5.04
C VAL A 85 -11.25 5.99 -5.82
N ARG A 86 -12.15 6.81 -6.37
CA ARG A 86 -11.78 8.06 -7.06
C ARG A 86 -11.75 9.20 -6.04
N VAL A 87 -10.58 9.81 -5.86
CA VAL A 87 -10.41 10.98 -5.00
C VAL A 87 -10.06 12.20 -5.83
N GLN A 88 -10.69 13.31 -5.52
CA GLN A 88 -10.29 14.61 -6.04
C GLN A 88 -9.34 15.23 -5.01
N ALA A 89 -8.05 15.27 -5.34
CA ALA A 89 -7.05 15.93 -4.51
C ALA A 89 -7.15 17.46 -4.69
N ALA A 90 -8.26 18.06 -4.25
CA ALA A 90 -8.35 19.50 -4.12
C ALA A 90 -7.60 19.90 -2.84
N HIS A 91 -6.60 20.80 -2.97
CA HIS A 91 -5.87 21.37 -1.84
C HIS A 91 -6.36 22.79 -1.57
N ALA A 92 -6.47 23.14 -0.29
CA ALA A 92 -6.75 24.51 0.11
C ALA A 92 -5.54 25.42 -0.13
N SER A 93 -5.80 26.72 -0.29
CA SER A 93 -4.71 27.71 -0.45
C SER A 93 -3.83 27.70 0.80
N GLY A 94 -2.53 27.40 0.65
CA GLY A 94 -1.57 27.31 1.74
C GLY A 94 -1.27 25.89 2.27
N GLU A 95 -1.98 24.87 1.78
CA GLU A 95 -1.71 23.48 2.11
C GLU A 95 -0.78 22.86 1.07
N SER A 96 0.14 21.98 1.52
CA SER A 96 0.99 21.22 0.60
C SER A 96 0.12 20.28 -0.24
N PRO A 97 0.19 20.31 -1.59
CA PRO A 97 -0.55 19.40 -2.45
C PRO A 97 -0.29 17.93 -2.12
N GLU A 98 0.93 17.61 -1.68
CA GLU A 98 1.35 16.27 -1.30
C GLU A 98 0.66 15.80 -0.01
N ASP A 99 0.58 16.67 0.99
CA ASP A 99 -0.08 16.37 2.27
C ASP A 99 -1.60 16.24 2.08
N ALA A 100 -2.21 17.10 1.26
CA ALA A 100 -3.62 16.99 0.90
C ALA A 100 -3.94 15.67 0.18
N ALA A 101 -3.12 15.28 -0.81
CA ALA A 101 -3.26 14.01 -1.51
C ALA A 101 -3.07 12.81 -0.58
N ARG A 102 -2.14 12.91 0.37
CA ARG A 102 -1.90 11.88 1.39
C ARG A 102 -3.10 11.73 2.32
N GLN A 103 -3.66 12.83 2.81
CA GLN A 103 -4.86 12.81 3.66
C GLN A 103 -6.07 12.25 2.92
N ALA A 104 -6.31 12.70 1.69
CA ALA A 104 -7.39 12.21 0.84
C ALA A 104 -7.30 10.68 0.64
N ARG A 105 -6.08 10.14 0.46
CA ARG A 105 -5.83 8.70 0.36
C ARG A 105 -6.24 7.95 1.63
N TYR A 106 -5.87 8.45 2.81
CA TYR A 106 -6.24 7.79 4.07
C TYR A 106 -7.76 7.78 4.29
N LEU A 107 -8.44 8.87 3.99
CA LEU A 107 -9.90 8.93 4.06
C LEU A 107 -10.55 7.96 3.08
N ALA A 108 -10.03 7.89 1.85
CA ALA A 108 -10.50 6.96 0.83
C ALA A 108 -10.37 5.49 1.28
N PHE A 109 -9.29 5.14 1.96
CA PHE A 109 -9.13 3.80 2.53
C PHE A 109 -10.19 3.48 3.58
N VAL A 110 -10.43 4.39 4.52
CA VAL A 110 -11.46 4.19 5.57
C VAL A 110 -12.83 4.00 4.95
N GLU A 111 -13.23 4.88 4.03
CA GLU A 111 -14.51 4.82 3.36
C GLU A 111 -14.68 3.53 2.55
N ALA A 112 -13.68 3.16 1.79
CA ALA A 112 -13.71 1.96 0.96
C ALA A 112 -13.83 0.68 1.78
N LEU A 113 -13.03 0.54 2.85
CA LEU A 113 -13.09 -0.64 3.70
C LEU A 113 -14.42 -0.76 4.43
N GLN A 114 -14.96 0.38 4.88
CA GLN A 114 -16.22 0.42 5.60
C GLN A 114 -17.41 0.09 4.69
N SER A 115 -17.47 0.70 3.51
CA SER A 115 -18.60 0.58 2.58
C SER A 115 -18.65 -0.78 1.88
N ASN A 116 -17.49 -1.37 1.56
CA ASN A 116 -17.43 -2.60 0.76
C ASN A 116 -17.31 -3.86 1.59
N TRP A 117 -16.66 -3.80 2.76
CA TRP A 117 -16.39 -4.98 3.58
C TRP A 117 -16.90 -4.85 5.03
N GLY A 118 -17.78 -3.84 5.31
CA GLY A 118 -18.48 -3.70 6.59
C GLY A 118 -17.57 -3.63 7.82
N GLY A 119 -16.31 -3.18 7.65
CA GLY A 119 -15.31 -3.15 8.72
C GLY A 119 -14.69 -4.51 9.05
N ALA A 120 -14.94 -5.56 8.27
CA ALA A 120 -14.25 -6.85 8.43
C ALA A 120 -12.77 -6.76 8.07
N VAL A 121 -12.40 -5.90 7.11
CA VAL A 121 -11.01 -5.61 6.73
C VAL A 121 -10.59 -4.30 7.39
N LYS A 122 -9.66 -4.38 8.35
CA LYS A 122 -9.13 -3.23 9.09
C LYS A 122 -7.63 -3.03 8.89
N ASN A 123 -7.00 -3.90 8.11
CA ASN A 123 -5.57 -3.87 7.87
C ASN A 123 -5.30 -3.49 6.42
N ILE A 124 -4.33 -2.61 6.22
CA ILE A 124 -3.82 -2.20 4.90
C ILE A 124 -2.35 -2.64 4.81
N ALA A 125 -2.02 -3.40 3.78
CA ALA A 125 -0.65 -3.72 3.46
C ALA A 125 -0.11 -2.75 2.41
N LEU A 126 1.03 -2.12 2.69
CA LEU A 126 1.70 -1.15 1.83
C LEU A 126 2.92 -1.79 1.18
N GLY A 127 3.05 -1.67 -0.13
CA GLY A 127 4.25 -2.09 -0.87
C GLY A 127 5.37 -1.05 -0.73
N GLN A 128 5.79 -0.77 0.49
CA GLN A 128 6.95 0.09 0.79
C GLN A 128 8.12 -0.78 1.21
N HIS A 129 9.32 -0.45 0.75
CA HIS A 129 10.54 -1.18 1.10
C HIS A 129 11.59 -0.27 1.76
N ALA A 130 12.71 -0.87 2.18
CA ALA A 130 13.74 -0.19 2.96
C ALA A 130 14.32 1.04 2.23
N ASP A 131 14.39 1.03 0.91
CA ASP A 131 14.93 2.15 0.13
C ASP A 131 14.02 3.39 0.23
N ASP A 132 12.69 3.21 0.28
CA ASP A 132 11.74 4.31 0.53
C ASP A 132 11.97 4.95 1.90
N GLN A 133 12.34 4.13 2.90
CA GLN A 133 12.68 4.63 4.25
C GLN A 133 13.99 5.41 4.23
N VAL A 134 15.01 4.95 3.50
CA VAL A 134 16.28 5.64 3.34
C VAL A 134 16.07 6.98 2.63
N GLU A 135 15.30 7.02 1.56
CA GLU A 135 14.96 8.26 0.86
C GLU A 135 14.23 9.24 1.78
N THR A 136 13.22 8.77 2.51
CA THR A 136 12.49 9.58 3.49
C THR A 136 13.41 10.15 4.56
N LEU A 137 14.34 9.33 5.06
CA LEU A 137 15.35 9.75 6.05
C LEU A 137 16.30 10.81 5.49
N LEU A 138 16.81 10.60 4.27
CA LEU A 138 17.69 11.56 3.61
C LEU A 138 17.00 12.89 3.33
N LEU A 139 15.74 12.87 2.90
CA LEU A 139 14.93 14.07 2.72
C LEU A 139 14.66 14.80 4.05
N ALA A 140 14.40 14.07 5.12
CA ALA A 140 14.23 14.64 6.46
C ALA A 140 15.52 15.31 6.94
N LEU A 141 16.67 14.66 6.77
CA LEU A 141 17.99 15.21 7.08
C LEU A 141 18.30 16.48 6.27
N SER A 142 18.03 16.48 4.97
CA SER A 142 18.27 17.63 4.09
C SER A 142 17.43 18.86 4.46
N ARG A 143 16.26 18.64 5.09
CA ARG A 143 15.36 19.69 5.60
C ARG A 143 15.68 20.11 7.04
N GLY A 144 16.77 19.61 7.64
CA GLY A 144 17.17 19.94 9.01
C GLY A 144 16.24 19.34 10.08
N ALA A 145 15.59 18.21 9.79
CA ALA A 145 14.72 17.54 10.76
C ALA A 145 15.52 17.10 12.01
N GLY A 146 14.95 17.37 13.18
CA GLY A 146 15.47 16.86 14.44
C GLY A 146 15.21 15.35 14.65
N LEU A 147 15.70 14.79 15.76
CA LEU A 147 15.57 13.37 16.09
C LEU A 147 14.17 12.76 15.88
N PRO A 148 13.04 13.43 16.21
CA PRO A 148 11.72 12.90 15.93
C PRO A 148 11.41 12.73 14.43
N GLY A 149 11.97 13.60 13.58
CA GLY A 149 11.79 13.52 12.11
C GLY A 149 12.70 12.49 11.45
N LEU A 150 13.70 11.97 12.17
CA LEU A 150 14.63 10.94 11.72
C LEU A 150 14.21 9.53 12.16
N ALA A 151 13.15 9.40 12.95
CA ALA A 151 12.61 8.10 13.30
C ALA A 151 12.13 7.39 12.01
N SER A 152 12.67 6.20 11.75
CA SER A 152 12.21 5.35 10.64
C SER A 152 10.72 5.08 10.76
N MET A 153 10.04 4.88 9.62
CA MET A 153 8.62 4.50 9.65
C MET A 153 8.44 3.26 10.52
N PRO A 154 7.52 3.28 11.49
CA PRO A 154 7.23 2.08 12.26
C PRO A 154 6.72 0.98 11.30
N SER A 155 7.03 -0.28 11.62
CA SER A 155 6.56 -1.43 10.85
C SER A 155 5.03 -1.53 10.79
N THR A 156 4.35 -0.89 11.74
CA THR A 156 2.89 -0.78 11.79
C THR A 156 2.48 0.61 12.27
N LEU A 157 1.47 1.18 11.64
CA LEU A 157 0.88 2.47 12.02
C LEU A 157 -0.63 2.33 12.11
N THR A 158 -1.21 2.66 13.25
CA THR A 158 -2.68 2.73 13.38
C THR A 158 -3.15 4.17 13.23
N ARG A 159 -4.05 4.40 12.27
CA ARG A 159 -4.65 5.70 12.02
C ARG A 159 -6.10 5.55 11.60
N GLN A 160 -7.00 6.35 12.18
CA GLN A 160 -8.45 6.36 11.88
C GLN A 160 -9.12 4.97 11.98
N GLY A 161 -8.65 4.12 12.90
CA GLY A 161 -9.19 2.77 13.09
C GLY A 161 -8.68 1.72 12.10
N LEU A 162 -7.77 2.08 11.19
CA LEU A 162 -7.07 1.17 10.29
C LEU A 162 -5.62 0.98 10.73
N THR A 163 -5.11 -0.23 10.56
CA THR A 163 -3.70 -0.56 10.81
C THR A 163 -2.98 -0.77 9.48
N TYR A 164 -1.91 -0.04 9.28
CA TYR A 164 -1.04 -0.10 8.08
C TYR A 164 0.20 -0.91 8.42
N HIS A 165 0.57 -1.83 7.52
CA HIS A 165 1.70 -2.76 7.62
C HIS A 165 2.67 -2.58 6.47
#